data_983e064f0be108614fe00a44f151a1a9
#
_entry.id   983e064f0be108614fe00a44f151a1a9
#
_cell.length_a   1.000
_cell.length_b   1.000
_cell.length_c   1.000
_cell.angle_alpha   90.00
_cell.angle_beta   90.00
_cell.angle_gamma   90.00
#
_symmetry.space_group_name_H-M   'P 1'
#
loop_
_entity.id
_entity.type
_entity.pdbx_description
1 polymer ?
#
loop_
_entity_poly.entity_id
_entity_poly.type
_entity_poly.pdbx_seq_one_letter_code
_entity_poly.pdbx_strand_id
1 'polypeptide(L)'
;MKYLLLLFSFLLVIQCTVQTKNNQNIEQNFKIDTLMYFDQSRDRKIPVAIYQPQNKNKLNKIPIIFSHGWGENQGGAYFDYSYLTEFLASKGYFVVSIQHELSTDEMLAMEGDLKITRKQNWERGAQNIHYVLSKMKTDFPNLDYQKLALIGHSNGGDMTVLFAHQHPDLVHKIISMDNRRMDLPRTSNPKIYTLRSKDYPADEGVLPTNEEQKRYEMTVDFTNINHSDMDKDANAEERNYMTEKILSYLKE
;
A
#
# COMPACT_ATOMS: atom_id res chain seq x y z
N MET A 1 4.50 93.87 6.02
CA MET A 1 4.76 92.80 5.08
C MET A 1 4.96 91.50 5.84
N LYS A 2 3.95 90.60 5.78
CA LYS A 2 3.95 89.31 6.48
C LYS A 2 4.21 88.22 5.42
N TYR A 3 5.31 87.51 5.52
CA TYR A 3 5.59 86.36 4.67
C TYR A 3 4.97 85.12 5.25
N LEU A 4 4.07 84.51 4.47
CA LEU A 4 3.38 83.24 4.76
C LEU A 4 4.25 82.11 4.19
N LEU A 5 4.89 81.29 5.03
CA LEU A 5 5.59 80.08 4.65
C LEU A 5 4.57 78.90 4.51
N LEU A 6 4.39 78.43 3.28
CA LEU A 6 3.65 77.20 3.01
C LEU A 6 4.60 76.02 3.12
N LEU A 7 4.37 75.18 4.14
CA LEU A 7 4.99 73.87 4.26
C LEU A 7 4.24 72.85 3.40
N PHE A 8 4.89 72.34 2.37
CA PHE A 8 4.42 71.22 1.57
C PHE A 8 4.91 69.91 2.27
N SER A 9 3.98 69.17 2.88
CA SER A 9 4.27 67.82 3.41
C SER A 9 4.09 66.81 2.28
N PHE A 10 5.20 66.17 1.90
CA PHE A 10 5.25 65.07 0.97
C PHE A 10 4.87 63.75 1.70
N LEU A 11 3.66 63.27 1.46
CA LEU A 11 3.24 61.92 1.93
C LEU A 11 3.87 60.85 0.99
N LEU A 12 4.85 60.14 1.48
CA LEU A 12 5.42 58.95 0.85
C LEU A 12 4.43 57.78 1.09
N VAL A 13 3.67 57.41 0.08
CA VAL A 13 2.85 56.21 0.08
C VAL A 13 3.73 55.02 -0.26
N ILE A 14 4.13 54.25 0.76
CA ILE A 14 4.80 52.96 0.58
C ILE A 14 3.75 51.96 0.12
N GLN A 15 3.72 51.65 -1.19
CA GLN A 15 2.95 50.54 -1.73
C GLN A 15 3.66 49.22 -1.36
N CYS A 16 3.14 48.55 -0.33
CA CYS A 16 3.50 47.19 -0.02
C CYS A 16 2.88 46.24 -1.08
N THR A 17 3.64 45.84 -2.08
CA THR A 17 3.22 44.79 -3.01
C THR A 17 3.26 43.47 -2.26
N VAL A 18 2.10 42.97 -1.88
CA VAL A 18 1.91 41.60 -1.41
C VAL A 18 2.14 40.69 -2.61
N GLN A 19 3.31 40.05 -2.67
CA GLN A 19 3.51 38.92 -3.58
C GLN A 19 2.61 37.78 -3.10
N THR A 20 1.48 37.60 -3.77
CA THR A 20 0.71 36.37 -3.68
C THR A 20 1.61 35.22 -4.17
N LYS A 21 2.08 34.37 -3.24
CA LYS A 21 2.64 33.08 -3.62
C LYS A 21 1.62 32.36 -4.47
N ASN A 22 1.93 32.17 -5.75
CA ASN A 22 1.21 31.23 -6.60
C ASN A 22 1.30 29.87 -5.90
N ASN A 23 0.22 29.46 -5.24
CA ASN A 23 -0.01 28.06 -4.96
C ASN A 23 -0.15 27.40 -6.34
N GLN A 24 0.96 26.85 -6.84
CA GLN A 24 0.87 25.86 -7.90
C GLN A 24 0.00 24.75 -7.31
N ASN A 25 -1.24 24.66 -7.79
CA ASN A 25 -2.05 23.47 -7.63
C ASN A 25 -1.23 22.33 -8.25
N ILE A 26 -0.58 21.53 -7.41
CA ILE A 26 0.02 20.27 -7.83
C ILE A 26 -1.17 19.44 -8.30
N GLU A 27 -1.38 19.39 -9.62
CA GLU A 27 -2.43 18.60 -10.23
C GLU A 27 -2.21 17.16 -9.79
N GLN A 28 -3.06 16.65 -8.90
CA GLN A 28 -2.98 15.27 -8.44
C GLN A 28 -3.18 14.36 -9.66
N ASN A 29 -2.14 13.61 -10.00
CA ASN A 29 -2.16 12.70 -11.16
C ASN A 29 -3.00 11.42 -10.90
N PHE A 30 -3.64 11.29 -9.74
CA PHE A 30 -4.46 10.17 -9.32
C PHE A 30 -5.73 10.66 -8.64
N LYS A 31 -6.70 9.78 -8.52
CA LYS A 31 -7.91 9.96 -7.71
C LYS A 31 -8.07 8.81 -6.73
N ILE A 32 -8.76 9.09 -5.63
CA ILE A 32 -9.08 8.14 -4.57
C ILE A 32 -10.60 8.08 -4.44
N ASP A 33 -11.14 6.88 -4.48
CA ASP A 33 -12.54 6.57 -4.16
C ASP A 33 -12.57 5.59 -2.99
N THR A 34 -13.61 5.63 -2.15
CA THR A 34 -13.82 4.65 -1.09
C THR A 34 -15.12 3.90 -1.31
N LEU A 35 -15.08 2.58 -1.10
CA LEU A 35 -16.26 1.72 -1.17
C LEU A 35 -16.37 0.88 0.09
N MET A 36 -17.61 0.48 0.40
CA MET A 36 -17.91 -0.50 1.43
C MET A 36 -18.49 -1.73 0.74
N TYR A 37 -17.68 -2.78 0.57
CA TYR A 37 -18.20 -4.08 0.18
C TYR A 37 -18.84 -4.79 1.37
N PHE A 38 -19.81 -5.65 1.09
CA PHE A 38 -20.46 -6.47 2.10
C PHE A 38 -20.53 -7.92 1.65
N ASP A 39 -19.78 -8.77 2.31
CA ASP A 39 -19.81 -10.22 2.10
C ASP A 39 -20.95 -10.83 2.91
N GLN A 40 -22.07 -11.08 2.22
CA GLN A 40 -23.25 -11.63 2.84
C GLN A 40 -23.03 -13.03 3.44
N SER A 41 -22.15 -13.83 2.86
CA SER A 41 -21.88 -15.20 3.33
C SER A 41 -21.20 -15.24 4.69
N ARG A 42 -20.44 -14.18 5.03
CA ARG A 42 -19.72 -14.04 6.29
C ARG A 42 -20.27 -12.94 7.20
N ASP A 43 -21.36 -12.28 6.79
CA ASP A 43 -21.91 -11.07 7.45
C ASP A 43 -20.81 -10.03 7.71
N ARG A 44 -19.97 -9.75 6.69
CA ARG A 44 -18.75 -8.94 6.86
C ARG A 44 -18.70 -7.73 5.97
N LYS A 45 -18.53 -6.56 6.59
CA LYS A 45 -18.17 -5.33 5.91
C LYS A 45 -16.67 -5.36 5.56
N ILE A 46 -16.33 -4.93 4.35
CA ILE A 46 -14.95 -4.86 3.85
C ILE A 46 -14.76 -3.47 3.23
N PRO A 47 -14.31 -2.47 4.03
CA PRO A 47 -13.99 -1.16 3.48
C PRO A 47 -12.77 -1.25 2.57
N VAL A 48 -12.80 -0.52 1.45
CA VAL A 48 -11.68 -0.43 0.52
C VAL A 48 -11.45 1.01 0.06
N ALA A 49 -10.19 1.36 -0.16
CA ALA A 49 -9.80 2.56 -0.88
C ALA A 49 -9.28 2.18 -2.26
N ILE A 50 -9.78 2.85 -3.29
CA ILE A 50 -9.42 2.61 -4.69
C ILE A 50 -8.62 3.81 -5.20
N TYR A 51 -7.39 3.55 -5.63
CA TYR A 51 -6.50 4.53 -6.21
C TYR A 51 -6.31 4.23 -7.69
N GLN A 52 -6.50 5.24 -8.54
CA GLN A 52 -6.35 5.07 -9.99
C GLN A 52 -5.84 6.38 -10.62
N PRO A 53 -5.25 6.34 -11.82
CA PRO A 53 -4.82 7.55 -12.50
C PRO A 53 -5.99 8.51 -12.72
N GLN A 54 -5.78 9.82 -12.50
CA GLN A 54 -6.77 10.85 -12.80
C GLN A 54 -7.15 10.82 -14.28
N ASN A 55 -6.16 10.66 -15.16
CA ASN A 55 -6.39 10.48 -16.59
C ASN A 55 -6.51 8.98 -16.91
N LYS A 56 -7.71 8.53 -17.26
CA LYS A 56 -8.01 7.13 -17.59
C LYS A 56 -7.16 6.57 -18.75
N ASN A 57 -6.65 7.41 -19.64
CA ASN A 57 -5.77 6.99 -20.73
C ASN A 57 -4.37 6.58 -20.25
N LYS A 58 -4.00 6.93 -19.01
CA LYS A 58 -2.75 6.51 -18.37
C LYS A 58 -2.89 5.19 -17.60
N LEU A 59 -4.10 4.62 -17.51
CA LEU A 59 -4.33 3.36 -16.81
C LEU A 59 -3.69 2.20 -17.60
N ASN A 60 -2.72 1.52 -16.99
CA ASN A 60 -2.05 0.33 -17.56
C ASN A 60 -2.86 -0.97 -17.40
N LYS A 61 -4.05 -0.87 -16.77
CA LYS A 61 -5.00 -1.96 -16.51
C LYS A 61 -4.50 -3.08 -15.57
N ILE A 62 -3.32 -2.95 -14.98
CA ILE A 62 -2.80 -3.93 -14.04
C ILE A 62 -3.41 -3.66 -12.65
N PRO A 63 -4.20 -4.62 -12.09
CA PRO A 63 -4.74 -4.48 -10.76
C PRO A 63 -3.71 -4.84 -9.69
N ILE A 64 -3.74 -4.08 -8.60
CA ILE A 64 -2.97 -4.34 -7.38
C ILE A 64 -3.96 -4.41 -6.22
N ILE A 65 -3.86 -5.43 -5.38
CA ILE A 65 -4.53 -5.47 -4.08
C ILE A 65 -3.46 -5.26 -3.01
N PHE A 66 -3.71 -4.28 -2.12
CA PHE A 66 -2.83 -3.95 -1.01
C PHE A 66 -3.44 -4.35 0.33
N SER A 67 -2.63 -5.00 1.17
CA SER A 67 -2.98 -5.47 2.51
C SER A 67 -2.10 -4.78 3.56
N HIS A 68 -2.73 -3.98 4.44
CA HIS A 68 -2.02 -3.25 5.50
C HIS A 68 -1.50 -4.15 6.62
N GLY A 69 -0.51 -3.68 7.39
CA GLY A 69 -0.06 -4.30 8.63
C GLY A 69 -1.14 -4.28 9.72
N TRP A 70 -0.86 -4.86 10.89
CA TRP A 70 -1.82 -4.83 11.98
C TRP A 70 -2.10 -3.41 12.47
N GLY A 71 -3.37 -2.99 12.37
CA GLY A 71 -3.87 -1.66 12.70
C GLY A 71 -4.65 -1.61 14.02
N GLU A 72 -4.42 -2.55 14.95
CA GLU A 72 -5.05 -2.61 16.27
C GLU A 72 -6.58 -2.58 16.24
N ASN A 73 -7.19 -3.03 15.17
CA ASN A 73 -8.63 -3.00 14.91
C ASN A 73 -9.27 -1.60 14.99
N GLN A 74 -8.46 -0.52 14.91
CA GLN A 74 -8.95 0.86 15.07
C GLN A 74 -9.64 1.41 13.81
N GLY A 75 -9.45 0.73 12.65
CA GLY A 75 -9.92 1.20 11.36
C GLY A 75 -8.98 2.24 10.73
N GLY A 76 -9.16 2.50 9.43
CA GLY A 76 -8.33 3.47 8.70
C GLY A 76 -6.96 2.96 8.25
N ALA A 77 -6.50 1.79 8.71
CA ALA A 77 -5.18 1.26 8.36
C ALA A 77 -4.97 1.04 6.85
N TYR A 78 -6.04 0.92 6.06
CA TYR A 78 -6.00 0.85 4.61
C TYR A 78 -5.54 2.16 3.94
N PHE A 79 -5.37 3.25 4.70
CA PHE A 79 -4.75 4.50 4.27
C PHE A 79 -3.31 4.68 4.75
N ASP A 80 -2.81 3.86 5.67
CA ASP A 80 -1.48 4.02 6.27
C ASP A 80 -0.33 3.88 5.24
N TYR A 81 -0.63 3.36 4.05
CA TYR A 81 0.31 3.20 2.94
C TYR A 81 0.00 4.13 1.76
N SER A 82 -0.68 5.27 2.01
CA SER A 82 -1.08 6.20 0.95
C SER A 82 0.10 6.68 0.12
N TYR A 83 1.27 6.88 0.71
CA TYR A 83 2.49 7.27 -0.03
C TYR A 83 2.81 6.31 -1.18
N LEU A 84 2.58 5.00 -0.97
CA LEU A 84 2.85 3.95 -1.95
C LEU A 84 1.68 3.78 -2.94
N THR A 85 0.44 3.69 -2.42
CA THR A 85 -0.74 3.45 -3.26
C THR A 85 -1.03 4.63 -4.20
N GLU A 86 -0.84 5.86 -3.75
CA GLU A 86 -0.94 7.08 -4.55
C GLU A 86 0.18 7.15 -5.61
N PHE A 87 1.42 6.83 -5.21
CA PHE A 87 2.53 6.75 -6.15
C PHE A 87 2.26 5.73 -7.26
N LEU A 88 1.83 4.51 -6.93
CA LEU A 88 1.53 3.48 -7.92
C LEU A 88 0.38 3.89 -8.83
N ALA A 89 -0.68 4.52 -8.29
CA ALA A 89 -1.76 5.08 -9.09
C ALA A 89 -1.27 6.17 -10.04
N SER A 90 -0.36 7.05 -9.61
CA SER A 90 0.26 8.06 -10.48
C SER A 90 1.08 7.45 -11.62
N LYS A 91 1.60 6.21 -11.43
CA LYS A 91 2.33 5.43 -12.45
C LYS A 91 1.41 4.61 -13.35
N GLY A 92 0.11 4.67 -13.17
CA GLY A 92 -0.88 4.03 -14.04
C GLY A 92 -1.50 2.75 -13.49
N TYR A 93 -1.16 2.30 -12.30
CA TYR A 93 -1.74 1.10 -11.71
C TYR A 93 -3.12 1.37 -11.12
N PHE A 94 -3.96 0.32 -11.10
CA PHE A 94 -5.24 0.33 -10.40
C PHE A 94 -5.05 -0.36 -9.05
N VAL A 95 -5.05 0.39 -7.95
CA VAL A 95 -4.74 -0.13 -6.63
C VAL A 95 -5.98 -0.15 -5.74
N VAL A 96 -6.25 -1.29 -5.10
CA VAL A 96 -7.30 -1.44 -4.10
C VAL A 96 -6.66 -1.80 -2.77
N SER A 97 -6.71 -0.90 -1.80
CA SER A 97 -6.26 -1.13 -0.44
C SER A 97 -7.43 -1.59 0.43
N ILE A 98 -7.27 -2.74 1.11
CA ILE A 98 -8.33 -3.39 1.89
C ILE A 98 -8.15 -3.08 3.38
N GLN A 99 -9.25 -2.68 4.07
CA GLN A 99 -9.32 -2.70 5.54
C GLN A 99 -9.62 -4.14 5.99
N HIS A 100 -8.61 -4.82 6.50
CA HIS A 100 -8.75 -6.22 6.90
C HIS A 100 -9.38 -6.40 8.27
N GLU A 101 -9.15 -5.48 9.17
CA GLU A 101 -9.53 -5.55 10.58
C GLU A 101 -10.68 -4.58 10.88
N LEU A 102 -11.68 -5.04 11.60
CA LEU A 102 -12.79 -4.24 12.09
C LEU A 102 -12.70 -4.12 13.61
N SER A 103 -13.30 -3.07 14.18
CA SER A 103 -13.34 -2.87 15.63
C SER A 103 -14.08 -3.99 16.39
N THR A 104 -14.86 -4.79 15.68
CA THR A 104 -15.59 -5.95 16.22
C THR A 104 -14.80 -7.26 16.13
N ASP A 105 -13.65 -7.25 15.45
CA ASP A 105 -12.82 -8.45 15.33
C ASP A 105 -12.04 -8.72 16.63
N GLU A 106 -11.68 -9.98 16.82
CA GLU A 106 -10.74 -10.35 17.89
C GLU A 106 -9.38 -9.69 17.67
N MET A 107 -8.77 -9.25 18.76
CA MET A 107 -7.41 -8.69 18.73
C MET A 107 -6.42 -9.72 18.22
N LEU A 108 -5.42 -9.26 17.48
CA LEU A 108 -4.35 -10.11 16.98
C LEU A 108 -3.60 -10.76 18.15
N ALA A 109 -3.43 -12.07 18.13
CA ALA A 109 -2.68 -12.79 19.17
C ALA A 109 -1.23 -12.33 19.21
N MET A 110 -0.73 -12.05 20.42
CA MET A 110 0.65 -11.61 20.67
C MET A 110 1.48 -12.64 21.39
N GLU A 111 0.87 -13.73 21.87
CA GLU A 111 1.49 -14.77 22.66
C GLU A 111 1.17 -16.16 22.09
N GLY A 112 1.91 -17.16 22.55
CA GLY A 112 1.81 -18.55 22.12
C GLY A 112 2.51 -18.82 20.78
N ASP A 113 2.22 -19.96 20.17
CA ASP A 113 2.67 -20.24 18.81
C ASP A 113 1.90 -19.39 17.82
N LEU A 114 2.53 -18.30 17.34
CA LEU A 114 1.87 -17.31 16.50
C LEU A 114 1.47 -17.86 15.13
N LYS A 115 2.10 -18.94 14.65
CA LYS A 115 1.65 -19.62 13.41
C LYS A 115 0.28 -20.30 13.61
N ILE A 116 -0.02 -20.72 14.84
CA ILE A 116 -1.30 -21.33 15.21
C ILE A 116 -2.31 -20.24 15.60
N THR A 117 -1.94 -19.37 16.54
CA THR A 117 -2.89 -18.43 17.16
C THR A 117 -3.33 -17.32 16.21
N ARG A 118 -2.52 -16.95 15.19
CA ARG A 118 -2.87 -15.96 14.17
C ARG A 118 -3.52 -16.56 12.92
N LYS A 119 -3.57 -17.86 12.78
CA LYS A 119 -4.06 -18.53 11.57
C LYS A 119 -5.46 -18.05 11.16
N GLN A 120 -6.39 -17.94 12.10
CA GLN A 120 -7.74 -17.47 11.85
C GLN A 120 -7.77 -16.01 11.32
N ASN A 121 -6.90 -15.14 11.84
CA ASN A 121 -6.77 -13.78 11.36
C ASN A 121 -6.27 -13.75 9.90
N TRP A 122 -5.27 -14.55 9.57
CA TRP A 122 -4.74 -14.63 8.19
C TRP A 122 -5.74 -15.25 7.22
N GLU A 123 -6.47 -16.29 7.62
CA GLU A 123 -7.53 -16.90 6.82
C GLU A 123 -8.66 -15.91 6.54
N ARG A 124 -9.06 -15.11 7.53
CA ARG A 124 -10.01 -14.00 7.33
C ARG A 124 -9.49 -12.97 6.35
N GLY A 125 -8.21 -12.61 6.44
CA GLY A 125 -7.54 -11.70 5.51
C GLY A 125 -7.50 -12.24 4.08
N ALA A 126 -7.11 -13.50 3.89
CA ALA A 126 -7.10 -14.17 2.59
C ALA A 126 -8.52 -14.24 1.98
N GLN A 127 -9.56 -14.52 2.79
CA GLN A 127 -10.96 -14.48 2.35
C GLN A 127 -11.40 -13.07 1.95
N ASN A 128 -10.94 -12.01 2.65
CA ASN A 128 -11.22 -10.64 2.24
C ASN A 128 -10.58 -10.33 0.89
N ILE A 129 -9.33 -10.74 0.64
CA ILE A 129 -8.66 -10.61 -0.66
C ILE A 129 -9.47 -11.31 -1.74
N HIS A 130 -9.90 -12.55 -1.50
CA HIS A 130 -10.70 -13.34 -2.46
C HIS A 130 -12.02 -12.64 -2.80
N TYR A 131 -12.74 -12.18 -1.79
CA TYR A 131 -14.01 -11.49 -1.98
C TYR A 131 -13.84 -10.18 -2.76
N VAL A 132 -12.86 -9.34 -2.37
CA VAL A 132 -12.57 -8.08 -3.05
C VAL A 132 -12.16 -8.33 -4.51
N LEU A 133 -11.32 -9.33 -4.78
CA LEU A 133 -10.94 -9.71 -6.14
C LEU A 133 -12.17 -10.10 -6.99
N SER A 134 -13.11 -10.87 -6.41
CA SER A 134 -14.34 -11.24 -7.11
C SER A 134 -15.20 -10.03 -7.45
N LYS A 135 -15.32 -9.07 -6.51
CA LYS A 135 -16.04 -7.81 -6.73
C LYS A 135 -15.33 -6.93 -7.76
N MET A 136 -13.99 -6.83 -7.69
CA MET A 136 -13.22 -6.09 -8.69
C MET A 136 -13.44 -6.63 -10.11
N LYS A 137 -13.50 -7.95 -10.29
CA LYS A 137 -13.78 -8.57 -11.61
C LYS A 137 -15.16 -8.19 -12.15
N THR A 138 -16.14 -7.99 -11.28
CA THR A 138 -17.48 -7.56 -11.64
C THR A 138 -17.54 -6.05 -11.92
N ASP A 139 -16.99 -5.24 -11.03
CA ASP A 139 -17.14 -3.78 -11.06
C ASP A 139 -16.15 -3.11 -12.05
N PHE A 140 -15.00 -3.75 -12.31
CA PHE A 140 -13.92 -3.28 -13.19
C PHE A 140 -13.48 -4.34 -14.20
N PRO A 141 -14.37 -4.86 -15.07
CA PRO A 141 -14.08 -6.02 -15.92
C PRO A 141 -12.97 -5.78 -16.98
N ASN A 142 -12.59 -4.53 -17.21
CA ASN A 142 -11.58 -4.16 -18.21
C ASN A 142 -10.13 -4.20 -17.70
N LEU A 143 -9.90 -4.57 -16.42
CA LEU A 143 -8.56 -4.76 -15.87
C LEU A 143 -7.98 -6.11 -16.30
N ASP A 144 -6.66 -6.16 -16.39
CA ASP A 144 -5.91 -7.39 -16.75
C ASP A 144 -5.61 -8.23 -15.50
N TYR A 145 -6.58 -9.05 -15.10
CA TYR A 145 -6.46 -9.92 -13.93
C TYR A 145 -5.43 -11.04 -14.08
N GLN A 146 -4.94 -11.29 -15.30
CA GLN A 146 -3.81 -12.22 -15.50
C GLN A 146 -2.49 -11.65 -14.96
N LYS A 147 -2.47 -10.33 -14.73
CA LYS A 147 -1.32 -9.60 -14.16
C LYS A 147 -1.56 -9.10 -12.74
N LEU A 148 -2.54 -9.70 -12.03
CA LEU A 148 -2.82 -9.31 -10.65
C LEU A 148 -1.55 -9.38 -9.79
N ALA A 149 -1.22 -8.26 -9.15
CA ALA A 149 -0.18 -8.21 -8.12
C ALA A 149 -0.81 -8.03 -6.73
N LEU A 150 -0.29 -8.75 -5.76
CA LEU A 150 -0.62 -8.60 -4.35
C LEU A 150 0.56 -7.97 -3.62
N ILE A 151 0.30 -6.93 -2.85
CA ILE A 151 1.30 -6.28 -1.99
C ILE A 151 0.77 -6.30 -0.57
N GLY A 152 1.61 -6.64 0.40
CA GLY A 152 1.19 -6.61 1.80
C GLY A 152 2.35 -6.40 2.76
N HIS A 153 2.10 -5.65 3.82
CA HIS A 153 3.07 -5.40 4.88
C HIS A 153 2.75 -6.20 6.14
N SER A 154 3.80 -6.74 6.80
CA SER A 154 3.68 -7.36 8.12
C SER A 154 2.57 -8.43 8.16
N ASN A 155 1.57 -8.29 9.03
CA ASN A 155 0.40 -9.16 9.11
C ASN A 155 -0.39 -9.23 7.78
N GLY A 156 -0.53 -8.12 7.06
CA GLY A 156 -1.13 -8.11 5.71
C GLY A 156 -0.24 -8.81 4.67
N GLY A 157 1.08 -8.81 4.88
CA GLY A 157 2.01 -9.63 4.11
C GLY A 157 1.77 -11.12 4.32
N ASP A 158 1.59 -11.57 5.57
CA ASP A 158 1.23 -12.97 5.88
C ASP A 158 -0.10 -13.37 5.26
N MET A 159 -1.13 -12.48 5.27
CA MET A 159 -2.42 -12.70 4.58
C MET A 159 -2.26 -12.84 3.07
N THR A 160 -1.45 -11.97 2.46
CA THR A 160 -1.14 -11.97 1.03
C THR A 160 -0.46 -13.27 0.59
N VAL A 161 0.52 -13.71 1.37
CA VAL A 161 1.25 -14.96 1.13
C VAL A 161 0.34 -16.17 1.29
N LEU A 162 -0.51 -16.20 2.33
CA LEU A 162 -1.51 -17.28 2.52
C LEU A 162 -2.48 -17.35 1.34
N PHE A 163 -2.99 -16.20 0.86
CA PHE A 163 -3.86 -16.17 -0.30
C PHE A 163 -3.20 -16.80 -1.53
N ALA A 164 -1.93 -16.51 -1.77
CA ALA A 164 -1.21 -17.08 -2.90
C ALA A 164 -0.93 -18.58 -2.77
N HIS A 165 -0.76 -19.10 -1.55
CA HIS A 165 -0.75 -20.56 -1.31
C HIS A 165 -2.09 -21.21 -1.65
N GLN A 166 -3.21 -20.56 -1.30
CA GLN A 166 -4.55 -21.10 -1.52
C GLN A 166 -5.01 -20.96 -2.98
N HIS A 167 -4.57 -19.92 -3.68
CA HIS A 167 -5.04 -19.52 -5.01
C HIS A 167 -3.88 -19.10 -5.93
N PRO A 168 -2.87 -19.97 -6.16
CA PRO A 168 -1.68 -19.59 -6.94
C PRO A 168 -2.02 -19.14 -8.37
N ASP A 169 -3.04 -19.74 -8.99
CA ASP A 169 -3.45 -19.43 -10.36
C ASP A 169 -4.15 -18.06 -10.51
N LEU A 170 -4.55 -17.43 -9.40
CA LEU A 170 -5.17 -16.11 -9.41
C LEU A 170 -4.16 -14.96 -9.28
N VAL A 171 -2.90 -15.26 -8.98
CA VAL A 171 -1.88 -14.26 -8.65
C VAL A 171 -0.73 -14.34 -9.64
N HIS A 172 -0.34 -13.20 -10.20
CA HIS A 172 0.85 -13.11 -11.06
C HIS A 172 2.11 -12.75 -10.27
N LYS A 173 1.97 -11.87 -9.27
CA LYS A 173 3.09 -11.41 -8.44
C LYS A 173 2.68 -11.25 -6.98
N ILE A 174 3.62 -11.57 -6.08
CA ILE A 174 3.57 -11.21 -4.67
C ILE A 174 4.73 -10.27 -4.39
N ILE A 175 4.44 -9.18 -3.71
CA ILE A 175 5.45 -8.28 -3.14
C ILE A 175 5.16 -8.20 -1.64
N SER A 176 5.93 -8.93 -0.85
CA SER A 176 5.82 -8.91 0.61
C SER A 176 6.74 -7.83 1.17
N MET A 177 6.15 -6.91 1.94
CA MET A 177 6.88 -5.95 2.74
C MET A 177 6.96 -6.53 4.16
N ASP A 178 8.03 -7.25 4.44
CA ASP A 178 8.41 -7.75 5.76
C ASP A 178 7.37 -8.63 6.48
N ASN A 179 6.71 -9.56 5.74
CA ASN A 179 5.93 -10.61 6.39
C ASN A 179 6.85 -11.50 7.24
N ARG A 180 6.33 -12.05 8.34
CA ARG A 180 7.23 -12.69 9.31
C ARG A 180 6.96 -14.16 9.56
N ARG A 181 5.75 -14.64 9.30
CA ARG A 181 5.32 -15.96 9.81
C ARG A 181 4.82 -16.89 8.74
N MET A 182 4.23 -16.38 7.67
CA MET A 182 3.79 -17.21 6.57
C MET A 182 4.95 -17.46 5.62
N ASP A 183 5.29 -18.74 5.41
CA ASP A 183 6.37 -19.14 4.54
C ASP A 183 6.11 -18.69 3.09
N LEU A 184 7.06 -17.99 2.48
CA LEU A 184 6.94 -17.60 1.08
C LEU A 184 6.80 -18.83 0.19
N PRO A 185 5.89 -18.87 -0.81
CA PRO A 185 5.75 -20.03 -1.70
C PRO A 185 7.05 -20.33 -2.45
N ARG A 186 7.47 -21.60 -2.49
CA ARG A 186 8.65 -22.06 -3.22
C ARG A 186 8.26 -22.40 -4.66
N THR A 187 8.07 -21.33 -5.47
CA THR A 187 7.54 -21.43 -6.83
C THR A 187 8.07 -20.29 -7.72
N SER A 188 8.12 -20.53 -9.03
CA SER A 188 8.41 -19.48 -10.01
C SER A 188 7.14 -18.75 -10.51
N ASN A 189 5.95 -19.26 -10.16
CA ASN A 189 4.67 -18.65 -10.48
C ASN A 189 3.67 -18.87 -9.33
N PRO A 190 3.19 -17.80 -8.68
CA PRO A 190 3.48 -16.38 -8.92
C PRO A 190 4.95 -16.02 -8.71
N LYS A 191 5.41 -14.92 -9.34
CA LYS A 191 6.72 -14.32 -9.04
C LYS A 191 6.71 -13.73 -7.64
N ILE A 192 7.83 -13.88 -6.91
CA ILE A 192 7.90 -13.53 -5.47
C ILE A 192 9.04 -12.57 -5.21
N TYR A 193 8.70 -11.44 -4.63
CA TYR A 193 9.60 -10.40 -4.16
C TYR A 193 9.34 -10.10 -2.69
N THR A 194 10.38 -9.86 -1.92
CA THR A 194 10.21 -9.41 -0.54
C THR A 194 11.24 -8.35 -0.15
N LEU A 195 10.74 -7.25 0.46
CA LEU A 195 11.56 -6.26 1.16
C LEU A 195 11.63 -6.65 2.64
N ARG A 196 12.85 -6.68 3.19
CA ARG A 196 13.08 -7.05 4.58
C ARG A 196 13.55 -5.86 5.40
N SER A 197 12.96 -5.67 6.57
CA SER A 197 13.42 -4.67 7.53
C SER A 197 14.79 -5.06 8.13
N LYS A 198 15.49 -4.08 8.72
CA LYS A 198 16.79 -4.32 9.36
C LYS A 198 16.67 -4.85 10.79
N ASP A 199 15.52 -4.65 11.43
CA ASP A 199 15.32 -4.84 12.88
C ASP A 199 14.36 -5.98 13.24
N TYR A 200 13.64 -6.56 12.25
CA TYR A 200 12.59 -7.52 12.53
C TYR A 200 12.77 -8.82 11.70
N PRO A 201 13.54 -9.80 12.18
CA PRO A 201 13.79 -11.01 11.43
C PRO A 201 12.53 -11.83 11.21
N ALA A 202 12.45 -12.49 10.06
CA ALA A 202 11.40 -13.48 9.80
C ALA A 202 11.64 -14.75 10.64
N ASP A 203 10.53 -15.45 10.95
CA ASP A 203 10.61 -16.76 11.61
C ASP A 203 11.33 -17.76 10.69
N GLU A 204 11.87 -18.83 11.28
CA GLU A 204 12.53 -19.90 10.53
C GLU A 204 11.59 -20.49 9.47
N GLY A 205 12.13 -20.75 8.27
CA GLY A 205 11.40 -21.31 7.14
C GLY A 205 10.63 -20.27 6.28
N VAL A 206 10.41 -19.05 6.77
CA VAL A 206 9.67 -18.02 6.03
C VAL A 206 10.39 -17.60 4.75
N LEU A 207 11.69 -17.30 4.85
CA LEU A 207 12.50 -16.89 3.71
C LEU A 207 13.07 -18.08 2.95
N PRO A 208 13.19 -17.99 1.62
CA PRO A 208 13.86 -19.01 0.82
C PRO A 208 15.37 -19.04 1.10
N THR A 209 15.97 -20.21 0.99
CA THR A 209 17.44 -20.35 0.94
C THR A 209 18.00 -19.71 -0.35
N ASN A 210 19.32 -19.51 -0.42
CA ASN A 210 19.96 -18.98 -1.63
C ASN A 210 19.77 -19.89 -2.86
N GLU A 211 19.71 -21.22 -2.65
CA GLU A 211 19.43 -22.21 -3.68
C GLU A 211 17.99 -22.12 -4.17
N GLU A 212 17.03 -21.95 -3.24
CA GLU A 212 15.61 -21.78 -3.56
C GLU A 212 15.36 -20.45 -4.30
N GLN A 213 16.01 -19.35 -3.88
CA GLN A 213 15.91 -18.06 -4.57
C GLN A 213 16.34 -18.21 -6.04
N LYS A 214 17.47 -18.87 -6.30
CA LYS A 214 17.94 -19.12 -7.68
C LYS A 214 17.02 -20.06 -8.45
N ARG A 215 16.56 -21.14 -7.80
CA ARG A 215 15.70 -22.16 -8.42
C ARG A 215 14.35 -21.62 -8.85
N TYR A 216 13.76 -20.75 -8.02
CA TYR A 216 12.40 -20.22 -8.19
C TYR A 216 12.38 -18.76 -8.64
N GLU A 217 13.54 -18.17 -8.94
CA GLU A 217 13.68 -16.77 -9.36
C GLU A 217 13.03 -15.79 -8.35
N MET A 218 13.21 -16.07 -7.06
CA MET A 218 12.68 -15.25 -5.96
C MET A 218 13.68 -14.15 -5.59
N THR A 219 13.18 -12.96 -5.26
CA THR A 219 14.01 -11.84 -4.82
C THR A 219 13.78 -11.54 -3.34
N VAL A 220 14.86 -11.54 -2.57
CA VAL A 220 14.87 -11.15 -1.15
C VAL A 220 15.81 -9.96 -1.00
N ASP A 221 15.25 -8.77 -0.80
CA ASP A 221 16.01 -7.52 -0.63
C ASP A 221 15.98 -7.06 0.83
N PHE A 222 17.14 -7.01 1.47
CA PHE A 222 17.32 -6.45 2.80
C PHE A 222 17.50 -4.94 2.72
N THR A 223 16.78 -4.20 3.56
CA THR A 223 16.80 -2.73 3.60
C THR A 223 17.42 -2.22 4.88
N ASN A 224 17.69 -0.91 4.95
CA ASN A 224 18.06 -0.22 6.19
C ASN A 224 16.84 0.44 6.87
N ILE A 225 15.62 0.01 6.53
CA ILE A 225 14.35 0.53 7.03
C ILE A 225 13.89 -0.34 8.20
N ASN A 226 13.39 0.27 9.29
CA ASN A 226 12.77 -0.50 10.36
C ASN A 226 11.42 -1.05 9.90
N HIS A 227 10.97 -2.11 10.55
CA HIS A 227 9.67 -2.72 10.29
C HIS A 227 8.51 -1.71 10.42
N SER A 228 8.51 -0.94 11.52
CA SER A 228 7.49 0.09 11.79
C SER A 228 7.52 1.24 10.79
N ASP A 229 8.66 1.49 10.14
CA ASP A 229 8.84 2.61 9.22
C ASP A 229 8.48 2.23 7.76
N MET A 230 7.87 1.07 7.55
CA MET A 230 7.39 0.66 6.22
C MET A 230 5.97 1.14 5.90
N ASP A 231 5.32 1.85 6.82
CA ASP A 231 3.98 2.41 6.67
C ASP A 231 3.99 3.96 6.63
N LYS A 232 2.97 4.61 7.20
CA LYS A 232 2.84 6.08 7.27
C LYS A 232 3.99 6.77 8.00
N ASP A 233 4.70 6.04 8.86
CA ASP A 233 5.79 6.57 9.69
C ASP A 233 7.11 6.65 8.92
N ALA A 234 7.19 6.09 7.71
CA ALA A 234 8.32 6.22 6.81
C ALA A 234 8.69 7.68 6.55
N ASN A 235 9.98 8.03 6.63
CA ASN A 235 10.48 9.32 6.19
C ASN A 235 10.55 9.42 4.65
N ALA A 236 10.90 10.60 4.11
CA ALA A 236 10.88 10.84 2.67
C ALA A 236 11.86 9.94 1.89
N GLU A 237 13.04 9.64 2.44
CA GLU A 237 14.05 8.78 1.81
C GLU A 237 13.57 7.33 1.77
N GLU A 238 13.03 6.83 2.87
CA GLU A 238 12.47 5.49 2.98
C GLU A 238 11.28 5.29 2.05
N ARG A 239 10.35 6.27 1.98
CA ARG A 239 9.24 6.25 1.02
C ARG A 239 9.72 6.18 -0.42
N ASN A 240 10.70 7.02 -0.78
CA ASN A 240 11.27 7.03 -2.12
C ASN A 240 11.93 5.68 -2.46
N TYR A 241 12.71 5.12 -1.54
CA TYR A 241 13.33 3.81 -1.72
C TYR A 241 12.30 2.72 -1.97
N MET A 242 11.28 2.60 -1.08
CA MET A 242 10.25 1.57 -1.18
C MET A 242 9.39 1.71 -2.43
N THR A 243 8.99 2.92 -2.79
CA THR A 243 8.17 3.17 -3.98
C THR A 243 8.89 2.80 -5.27
N GLU A 244 10.17 3.18 -5.41
CA GLU A 244 10.96 2.86 -6.60
C GLU A 244 11.29 1.35 -6.68
N LYS A 245 11.59 0.72 -5.55
CA LYS A 245 11.83 -0.73 -5.49
C LYS A 245 10.58 -1.53 -5.88
N ILE A 246 9.44 -1.22 -5.28
CA ILE A 246 8.18 -1.90 -5.60
C ILE A 246 7.78 -1.67 -7.05
N LEU A 247 7.98 -0.44 -7.56
CA LEU A 247 7.76 -0.16 -8.98
C LEU A 247 8.66 -1.00 -9.89
N SER A 248 9.94 -1.22 -9.52
CA SER A 248 10.85 -2.07 -10.30
C SER A 248 10.33 -3.52 -10.36
N TYR A 249 9.91 -4.10 -9.23
CA TYR A 249 9.34 -5.45 -9.20
C TYR A 249 8.07 -5.58 -10.04
N LEU A 250 7.21 -4.55 -10.05
CA LEU A 250 6.00 -4.57 -10.86
C LEU A 250 6.28 -4.56 -12.36
N LYS A 251 7.43 -4.02 -12.80
CA LYS A 251 7.83 -3.95 -14.22
C LYS A 251 8.54 -5.20 -14.73
N GLU A 252 9.13 -6.01 -13.86
CA GLU A 252 9.72 -7.32 -14.20
C GLU A 252 8.64 -8.35 -14.54
#